data_e869e3d2ce4fe8f688c0875968518e0f
#
_entry.id   e869e3d2ce4fe8f688c0875968518e0f
#
_cell.length_a   1.000
_cell.length_b   1.000
_cell.length_c   1.000
_cell.angle_alpha   90.00
_cell.angle_beta   90.00
_cell.angle_gamma   90.00
#
_symmetry.space_group_name_H-M   'P 1'
#
loop_
_entity.id
_entity.type
_entity.pdbx_description
1 polymer ?
#
loop_
_entity_poly.entity_id
_entity_poly.type
_entity_poly.pdbx_seq_one_letter_code
_entity_poly.pdbx_strand_id
1 'polypeptide(L)'
;MTNSTAPSRTRVWLEPLAIIAFVMVVYPLLIQITYSNWLPHIGLAFAMLWILAGRLRVWVVIAFILARMNGAWINWTFFPHKYGYDYPPGILSWRVTLNADWVTVVLGQLDILCALLGVLYLQYRKVRPDQLGETVGMVQLHVAALITAVLGGLKDTFYVLYVHDPLLPHVFSVFFGHFIGVMLVAPLAAMLIERIYRNGLSDVLAEAVLWMFPITAVLLSSASAIGGDGGEILRRLLLVGVVVMAIRHGWRGAAISLAIVSVGLQVEALYDRGLQSTVVIQSFVSVAGVMGLLFGTARDELVGQRIQLEGELQDNRELRSQLVSAAFNAQKVEVGERRELALELHDEFGQSLTALQAYLRVAKQNGSMPPFDTLQSLTDQMRNNIQGVLERLRPSVLDEVGLFAAIDRGAVRGVANAAGLEFTTEMQGDARLLSHLADTQELMMYRIVQEAVTNIVRHSGATECSVRLRLSERSGQLWLFADVRDNGVGRVHMLTQGNGLRNLRQRLLAIGGVWHWSELNPGLRMHLLLRQDLGGVATIVE
;
A
#
# COMPACT_ATOMS: atom_id res chain seq x y z
N MET A 1 6.52 9.53 -22.85
CA MET A 1 6.22 9.16 -24.26
C MET A 1 5.98 7.66 -24.30
N THR A 2 4.73 7.25 -24.16
CA THR A 2 4.32 5.83 -24.23
C THR A 2 3.94 5.56 -25.68
N ASN A 3 4.77 4.78 -26.37
CA ASN A 3 4.47 4.27 -27.70
C ASN A 3 3.24 3.34 -27.63
N SER A 4 2.06 3.85 -27.92
CA SER A 4 0.89 3.04 -28.25
C SER A 4 1.04 2.55 -29.69
N THR A 5 1.73 1.43 -29.88
CA THR A 5 1.68 0.71 -31.15
C THR A 5 0.27 0.17 -31.33
N ALA A 6 -0.47 0.70 -32.30
CA ALA A 6 -1.76 0.14 -32.70
C ALA A 6 -1.59 -1.39 -32.99
N PRO A 7 -2.49 -2.25 -32.48
CA PRO A 7 -2.38 -3.68 -32.70
C PRO A 7 -2.41 -3.95 -34.21
N SER A 8 -1.45 -4.77 -34.69
CA SER A 8 -1.40 -5.16 -36.10
C SER A 8 -2.74 -5.79 -36.51
N ARG A 9 -3.22 -5.52 -37.75
CA ARG A 9 -4.51 -6.03 -38.27
C ARG A 9 -4.65 -7.56 -38.12
N THR A 10 -3.56 -8.30 -38.20
CA THR A 10 -3.51 -9.75 -37.98
C THR A 10 -3.84 -10.16 -36.55
N ARG A 11 -3.42 -9.39 -35.53
CA ARG A 11 -3.69 -9.68 -34.12
C ARG A 11 -5.18 -9.50 -33.76
N VAL A 12 -5.88 -8.63 -34.44
CA VAL A 12 -7.31 -8.35 -34.22
C VAL A 12 -8.20 -9.57 -34.53
N TRP A 13 -7.82 -10.42 -35.46
CA TRP A 13 -8.59 -11.61 -35.87
C TRP A 13 -8.09 -12.90 -35.21
N LEU A 14 -6.84 -12.98 -34.79
CA LEU A 14 -6.29 -14.18 -34.16
C LEU A 14 -6.91 -14.48 -32.79
N GLU A 15 -7.18 -13.46 -31.99
CA GLU A 15 -7.78 -13.62 -30.65
C GLU A 15 -9.20 -14.23 -30.73
N PRO A 16 -10.15 -13.70 -31.54
CA PRO A 16 -11.46 -14.30 -31.72
C PRO A 16 -11.41 -15.74 -32.22
N LEU A 17 -10.55 -16.02 -33.21
CA LEU A 17 -10.40 -17.37 -33.78
C LEU A 17 -9.86 -18.36 -32.74
N ALA A 18 -8.90 -17.94 -31.91
CA ALA A 18 -8.38 -18.76 -30.82
C ALA A 18 -9.47 -19.05 -29.76
N ILE A 19 -10.31 -18.09 -29.42
CA ILE A 19 -11.47 -18.29 -28.52
C ILE A 19 -12.42 -19.33 -29.12
N ILE A 20 -12.82 -19.17 -30.37
CA ILE A 20 -13.72 -20.12 -31.05
C ILE A 20 -13.10 -21.51 -31.07
N ALA A 21 -11.85 -21.64 -31.51
CA ALA A 21 -11.16 -22.92 -31.57
C ALA A 21 -11.06 -23.60 -30.20
N PHE A 22 -10.69 -22.85 -29.16
CA PHE A 22 -10.61 -23.35 -27.79
C PHE A 22 -11.97 -23.86 -27.31
N VAL A 23 -13.02 -23.06 -27.45
CA VAL A 23 -14.37 -23.43 -26.99
C VAL A 23 -14.91 -24.63 -27.80
N MET A 24 -14.68 -24.67 -29.12
CA MET A 24 -15.12 -25.77 -29.99
C MET A 24 -14.49 -27.12 -29.62
N VAL A 25 -13.28 -27.11 -29.02
CA VAL A 25 -12.62 -28.34 -28.55
C VAL A 25 -13.03 -28.67 -27.11
N VAL A 26 -13.00 -27.69 -26.22
CA VAL A 26 -13.19 -27.92 -24.77
C VAL A 26 -14.66 -28.14 -24.41
N TYR A 27 -15.59 -27.44 -25.03
CA TYR A 27 -17.01 -27.56 -24.74
C TYR A 27 -17.58 -28.99 -24.96
N PRO A 28 -17.33 -29.68 -26.07
CA PRO A 28 -17.78 -31.06 -26.26
C PRO A 28 -17.19 -32.03 -25.22
N LEU A 29 -15.92 -31.82 -24.81
CA LEU A 29 -15.29 -32.63 -23.77
C LEU A 29 -15.97 -32.41 -22.42
N LEU A 30 -16.24 -31.16 -22.08
CA LEU A 30 -16.93 -30.82 -20.83
C LEU A 30 -18.37 -31.40 -20.80
N ILE A 31 -19.07 -31.39 -21.91
CA ILE A 31 -20.41 -32.01 -22.00
C ILE A 31 -20.35 -33.53 -21.77
N GLN A 32 -19.30 -34.22 -22.19
CA GLN A 32 -19.15 -35.66 -21.93
C GLN A 32 -18.99 -35.94 -20.43
N ILE A 33 -18.34 -35.04 -19.71
CA ILE A 33 -18.17 -35.12 -18.26
C ILE A 33 -19.43 -34.60 -17.54
N THR A 34 -20.29 -33.85 -18.25
CA THR A 34 -21.56 -33.36 -17.73
C THR A 34 -22.53 -34.53 -17.60
N TYR A 35 -22.52 -35.13 -16.45
CA TYR A 35 -23.57 -36.04 -16.03
C TYR A 35 -24.35 -35.30 -14.94
N SER A 36 -25.64 -35.43 -14.89
CA SER A 36 -26.63 -34.78 -14.03
C SER A 36 -26.19 -33.91 -12.80
N ASN A 37 -24.93 -33.94 -12.37
CA ASN A 37 -24.49 -33.38 -11.11
C ASN A 37 -23.83 -32.00 -11.17
N TRP A 38 -23.28 -31.56 -12.31
CA TRP A 38 -22.69 -30.24 -12.49
C TRP A 38 -22.56 -29.85 -13.96
N LEU A 39 -22.56 -28.56 -14.22
CA LEU A 39 -22.51 -28.01 -15.57
C LEU A 39 -21.21 -27.22 -15.79
N PRO A 40 -20.06 -27.90 -15.97
CA PRO A 40 -18.76 -27.23 -16.05
C PRO A 40 -18.64 -26.30 -17.27
N HIS A 41 -19.38 -26.58 -18.32
CA HIS A 41 -19.44 -25.74 -19.52
C HIS A 41 -20.05 -24.36 -19.23
N ILE A 42 -21.01 -24.26 -18.29
CA ILE A 42 -21.58 -22.99 -17.84
C ILE A 42 -20.53 -22.21 -17.03
N GLY A 43 -19.82 -22.91 -16.15
CA GLY A 43 -18.71 -22.31 -15.41
C GLY A 43 -17.61 -21.78 -16.33
N LEU A 44 -17.28 -22.52 -17.40
CA LEU A 44 -16.32 -22.05 -18.42
C LEU A 44 -16.83 -20.81 -19.15
N ALA A 45 -18.12 -20.80 -19.55
CA ALA A 45 -18.73 -19.65 -20.19
C ALA A 45 -18.69 -18.42 -19.27
N PHE A 46 -19.07 -18.61 -18.02
CA PHE A 46 -19.03 -17.56 -17.00
C PHE A 46 -17.60 -17.02 -16.82
N ALA A 47 -16.62 -17.90 -16.61
CA ALA A 47 -15.23 -17.52 -16.40
C ALA A 47 -14.66 -16.74 -17.60
N MET A 48 -14.89 -17.23 -18.83
CA MET A 48 -14.43 -16.54 -20.03
C MET A 48 -15.10 -15.17 -20.22
N LEU A 49 -16.42 -15.07 -19.99
CA LEU A 49 -17.15 -13.80 -20.05
C LEU A 49 -16.70 -12.81 -18.99
N TRP A 50 -16.29 -13.29 -17.82
CA TRP A 50 -15.82 -12.45 -16.73
C TRP A 50 -14.40 -11.96 -16.95
N ILE A 51 -13.49 -12.84 -17.36
CA ILE A 51 -12.05 -12.56 -17.50
C ILE A 51 -11.76 -11.78 -18.78
N LEU A 52 -12.40 -12.15 -19.89
CA LEU A 52 -12.19 -11.50 -21.18
C LEU A 52 -12.98 -10.19 -21.26
N ALA A 53 -12.28 -9.12 -21.62
CA ALA A 53 -12.86 -7.77 -21.60
C ALA A 53 -13.48 -7.36 -22.94
N GLY A 54 -14.49 -6.47 -22.89
CA GLY A 54 -15.00 -5.69 -24.01
C GLY A 54 -15.47 -6.51 -25.20
N ARG A 55 -14.90 -6.26 -26.38
CA ARG A 55 -15.27 -6.87 -27.66
C ARG A 55 -15.13 -8.40 -27.71
N LEU A 56 -14.24 -8.98 -26.90
CA LEU A 56 -13.99 -10.42 -26.90
C LEU A 56 -15.16 -11.22 -26.33
N ARG A 57 -16.00 -10.63 -25.48
CA ARG A 57 -17.20 -11.27 -24.93
C ARG A 57 -18.21 -11.69 -26.00
N VAL A 58 -18.37 -10.88 -27.02
CA VAL A 58 -19.26 -11.22 -28.15
C VAL A 58 -18.78 -12.51 -28.81
N TRP A 59 -17.47 -12.66 -28.99
CA TRP A 59 -16.89 -13.86 -29.57
C TRP A 59 -17.00 -15.08 -28.66
N VAL A 60 -16.97 -14.90 -27.32
CA VAL A 60 -17.29 -15.99 -26.38
C VAL A 60 -18.72 -16.45 -26.56
N VAL A 61 -19.68 -15.55 -26.62
CA VAL A 61 -21.10 -15.90 -26.85
C VAL A 61 -21.26 -16.66 -28.17
N ILE A 62 -20.68 -16.15 -29.26
CA ILE A 62 -20.72 -16.80 -30.56
C ILE A 62 -20.09 -18.20 -30.50
N ALA A 63 -18.90 -18.31 -29.85
CA ALA A 63 -18.18 -19.59 -29.73
C ALA A 63 -19.02 -20.65 -29.00
N PHE A 64 -19.67 -20.25 -27.87
CA PHE A 64 -20.53 -21.18 -27.11
C PHE A 64 -21.79 -21.60 -27.88
N ILE A 65 -22.41 -20.68 -28.61
CA ILE A 65 -23.56 -21.02 -29.49
C ILE A 65 -23.14 -22.03 -30.53
N LEU A 66 -22.02 -21.79 -31.24
CA LEU A 66 -21.50 -22.69 -32.26
C LEU A 66 -21.08 -24.03 -31.65
N ALA A 67 -20.39 -24.02 -30.50
CA ALA A 67 -19.95 -25.25 -29.85
C ALA A 67 -21.11 -26.10 -29.34
N ARG A 68 -22.20 -25.50 -28.88
CA ARG A 68 -23.41 -26.24 -28.49
C ARG A 68 -24.10 -26.89 -29.69
N MET A 69 -24.19 -26.19 -30.81
CA MET A 69 -24.71 -26.76 -32.04
C MET A 69 -23.85 -27.94 -32.53
N ASN A 70 -22.52 -27.78 -32.46
CA ASN A 70 -21.57 -28.83 -32.83
C ASN A 70 -21.52 -29.96 -31.79
N GLY A 71 -21.67 -29.66 -30.50
CA GLY A 71 -21.71 -30.63 -29.40
C GLY A 71 -22.88 -31.61 -29.54
N ALA A 72 -24.03 -31.15 -29.96
CA ALA A 72 -25.18 -32.03 -30.28
C ALA A 72 -24.83 -33.02 -31.43
N TRP A 73 -24.13 -32.54 -32.47
CA TRP A 73 -23.66 -33.38 -33.57
C TRP A 73 -22.60 -34.41 -33.12
N ILE A 74 -21.59 -34.00 -32.32
CA ILE A 74 -20.53 -34.88 -31.81
C ILE A 74 -21.11 -35.96 -30.89
N ASN A 75 -21.98 -35.60 -29.97
CA ASN A 75 -22.62 -36.52 -29.04
C ASN A 75 -23.41 -37.60 -29.78
N TRP A 76 -24.12 -37.19 -30.80
CA TRP A 76 -24.93 -38.09 -31.58
C TRP A 76 -24.09 -39.02 -32.46
N THR A 77 -22.99 -38.51 -32.99
CA THR A 77 -22.12 -39.29 -33.91
C THR A 77 -21.25 -40.30 -33.15
N PHE A 78 -20.67 -39.90 -32.00
CA PHE A 78 -19.68 -40.71 -31.28
C PHE A 78 -20.21 -41.41 -30.05
N PHE A 79 -21.37 -40.99 -29.51
CA PHE A 79 -21.93 -41.52 -28.25
C PHE A 79 -23.44 -41.79 -28.35
N PRO A 80 -23.94 -42.52 -29.39
CA PRO A 80 -25.38 -42.69 -29.63
C PRO A 80 -26.09 -43.42 -28.49
N HIS A 81 -25.41 -44.34 -27.81
CA HIS A 81 -26.02 -45.15 -26.74
C HIS A 81 -26.25 -44.43 -25.42
N LYS A 82 -25.65 -43.25 -25.22
CA LYS A 82 -25.79 -42.49 -23.95
C LYS A 82 -27.19 -41.86 -23.79
N TYR A 83 -27.89 -41.63 -24.90
CA TYR A 83 -29.16 -40.89 -24.91
C TYR A 83 -30.36 -41.71 -25.37
N GLY A 84 -30.21 -43.03 -25.59
CA GLY A 84 -31.31 -43.93 -25.85
C GLY A 84 -32.02 -43.75 -27.20
N TYR A 85 -31.36 -43.13 -28.18
CA TYR A 85 -31.89 -42.96 -29.51
C TYR A 85 -31.35 -44.00 -30.48
N ASP A 86 -32.20 -44.88 -30.97
CA ASP A 86 -31.93 -45.91 -32.00
C ASP A 86 -31.96 -45.31 -33.43
N TYR A 87 -31.14 -44.31 -33.75
CA TYR A 87 -31.05 -43.78 -35.11
C TYR A 87 -29.65 -44.00 -35.70
N PRO A 88 -29.57 -44.34 -36.99
CA PRO A 88 -28.31 -44.66 -37.65
C PRO A 88 -27.41 -43.40 -37.84
N PRO A 89 -26.06 -43.54 -37.72
CA PRO A 89 -25.14 -42.46 -37.95
C PRO A 89 -25.08 -42.08 -39.43
N GLY A 90 -25.26 -40.82 -39.75
CA GLY A 90 -25.13 -40.31 -41.10
C GLY A 90 -25.55 -38.86 -41.22
N ILE A 91 -25.40 -38.30 -42.42
CA ILE A 91 -25.70 -36.90 -42.85
C ILE A 91 -27.05 -36.34 -42.36
N LEU A 92 -27.86 -37.18 -41.70
CA LEU A 92 -29.14 -36.84 -41.08
C LEU A 92 -29.05 -36.00 -39.80
N SER A 93 -27.88 -35.84 -39.19
CA SER A 93 -27.72 -35.11 -37.91
C SER A 93 -28.20 -33.64 -37.98
N TRP A 94 -28.04 -32.99 -39.13
CA TRP A 94 -28.61 -31.66 -39.37
C TRP A 94 -30.15 -31.70 -39.46
N ARG A 95 -30.73 -32.76 -40.01
CA ARG A 95 -32.20 -32.92 -40.02
C ARG A 95 -32.76 -33.24 -38.64
N VAL A 96 -32.02 -33.97 -37.80
CA VAL A 96 -32.42 -34.23 -36.40
C VAL A 96 -32.31 -32.94 -35.54
N THR A 97 -31.29 -32.11 -35.80
CA THR A 97 -31.21 -30.80 -35.15
C THR A 97 -32.29 -29.83 -35.68
N LEU A 98 -32.70 -29.98 -36.93
CA LEU A 98 -33.79 -29.20 -37.52
C LEU A 98 -35.20 -29.77 -37.18
N ASN A 99 -35.29 -31.05 -36.86
CA ASN A 99 -36.51 -31.69 -36.34
C ASN A 99 -36.51 -31.81 -34.83
N ALA A 100 -35.34 -31.52 -34.14
CA ALA A 100 -35.35 -31.32 -32.72
C ALA A 100 -36.28 -30.15 -32.40
N ASP A 101 -37.13 -30.39 -31.44
CA ASP A 101 -38.05 -29.39 -30.97
C ASP A 101 -37.31 -28.05 -30.75
N TRP A 102 -37.68 -27.07 -31.58
CA TRP A 102 -37.06 -25.73 -31.56
C TRP A 102 -37.02 -25.11 -30.16
N VAL A 103 -37.99 -25.46 -29.31
CA VAL A 103 -38.04 -25.02 -27.89
C VAL A 103 -36.80 -25.52 -27.13
N THR A 104 -36.45 -26.82 -27.27
CA THR A 104 -35.26 -27.41 -26.63
C THR A 104 -33.97 -26.76 -27.12
N VAL A 105 -33.89 -26.48 -28.43
CA VAL A 105 -32.72 -25.81 -29.00
C VAL A 105 -32.58 -24.38 -28.48
N VAL A 106 -33.65 -23.60 -28.48
CA VAL A 106 -33.66 -22.22 -28.03
C VAL A 106 -33.39 -22.12 -26.53
N LEU A 107 -34.12 -22.88 -25.70
CA LEU A 107 -33.93 -22.90 -24.27
C LEU A 107 -32.49 -23.30 -23.90
N GLY A 108 -31.94 -24.25 -24.63
CA GLY A 108 -30.54 -24.62 -24.43
C GLY A 108 -29.55 -23.47 -24.70
N GLN A 109 -29.80 -22.59 -25.67
CA GLN A 109 -28.93 -21.45 -25.93
C GLN A 109 -29.01 -20.38 -24.84
N LEU A 110 -30.09 -20.34 -24.07
CA LEU A 110 -30.28 -19.36 -22.98
C LEU A 110 -29.30 -19.57 -21.80
N ASP A 111 -28.64 -20.72 -21.70
CA ASP A 111 -27.63 -20.96 -20.66
C ASP A 111 -26.50 -19.95 -20.68
N ILE A 112 -26.03 -19.55 -21.87
CA ILE A 112 -25.00 -18.52 -21.99
C ILE A 112 -25.50 -17.14 -21.52
N LEU A 113 -26.78 -16.85 -21.71
CA LEU A 113 -27.39 -15.61 -21.21
C LEU A 113 -27.50 -15.59 -19.69
N CYS A 114 -27.78 -16.75 -19.06
CA CYS A 114 -27.76 -16.87 -17.60
C CYS A 114 -26.38 -16.57 -17.06
N ALA A 115 -25.32 -17.13 -17.66
CA ALA A 115 -23.93 -16.83 -17.29
C ALA A 115 -23.59 -15.35 -17.53
N LEU A 116 -24.01 -14.77 -18.66
CA LEU A 116 -23.77 -13.36 -18.98
C LEU A 116 -24.40 -12.43 -17.94
N LEU A 117 -25.63 -12.69 -17.49
CA LEU A 117 -26.29 -11.87 -16.48
C LEU A 117 -25.57 -11.92 -15.11
N GLY A 118 -25.07 -13.10 -14.70
CA GLY A 118 -24.21 -13.21 -13.52
C GLY A 118 -22.93 -12.38 -13.66
N VAL A 119 -22.29 -12.41 -14.84
CA VAL A 119 -21.08 -11.60 -15.11
C VAL A 119 -21.40 -10.11 -15.15
N LEU A 120 -22.52 -9.68 -15.72
CA LEU A 120 -22.95 -8.28 -15.72
C LEU A 120 -23.18 -7.77 -14.30
N TYR A 121 -23.69 -8.60 -13.40
CA TYR A 121 -23.77 -8.27 -11.97
C TYR A 121 -22.37 -7.99 -11.38
N LEU A 122 -21.35 -8.85 -11.62
CA LEU A 122 -19.98 -8.61 -11.14
C LEU A 122 -19.40 -7.31 -11.71
N GLN A 123 -19.69 -7.00 -12.98
CA GLN A 123 -19.26 -5.75 -13.61
C GLN A 123 -19.95 -4.53 -13.00
N TYR A 124 -21.26 -4.62 -12.73
CA TYR A 124 -21.99 -3.57 -12.02
C TYR A 124 -21.40 -3.32 -10.64
N ARG A 125 -21.02 -4.38 -9.92
CA ARG A 125 -20.36 -4.32 -8.62
C ARG A 125 -18.85 -3.99 -8.73
N LYS A 126 -18.31 -3.86 -9.95
CA LYS A 126 -16.89 -3.60 -10.26
C LYS A 126 -15.93 -4.65 -9.68
N VAL A 127 -16.38 -5.88 -9.52
CA VAL A 127 -15.56 -6.99 -9.00
C VAL A 127 -14.69 -7.55 -10.12
N ARG A 128 -13.39 -7.60 -9.88
CA ARG A 128 -12.39 -8.15 -10.80
C ARG A 128 -11.86 -9.50 -10.29
N PRO A 129 -11.30 -10.34 -11.19
CA PRO A 129 -10.71 -11.63 -10.78
C PRO A 129 -9.61 -11.51 -9.71
N ASP A 130 -8.84 -10.41 -9.71
CA ASP A 130 -7.79 -10.12 -8.73
C ASP A 130 -8.29 -9.84 -7.32
N GLN A 131 -9.60 -9.65 -7.12
CA GLN A 131 -10.24 -9.43 -5.83
C GLN A 131 -10.83 -10.70 -5.18
N LEU A 132 -10.61 -11.86 -5.78
CA LEU A 132 -11.08 -13.13 -5.16
C LEU A 132 -10.36 -13.49 -3.86
N GLY A 133 -9.21 -12.90 -3.58
CA GLY A 133 -8.52 -13.00 -2.30
C GLY A 133 -9.18 -12.21 -1.17
N GLU A 134 -10.13 -11.34 -1.48
CA GLU A 134 -10.89 -10.53 -0.52
C GLU A 134 -12.25 -11.17 -0.27
N THR A 135 -12.70 -11.16 0.99
CA THR A 135 -14.02 -11.75 1.37
C THR A 135 -15.17 -11.12 0.59
N VAL A 136 -15.13 -9.81 0.37
CA VAL A 136 -16.17 -9.10 -0.40
C VAL A 136 -16.20 -9.59 -1.86
N GLY A 137 -15.05 -9.73 -2.52
CA GLY A 137 -14.95 -10.23 -3.89
C GLY A 137 -15.51 -11.63 -4.04
N MET A 138 -15.16 -12.52 -3.10
CA MET A 138 -15.65 -13.90 -3.08
C MET A 138 -17.16 -13.97 -2.82
N VAL A 139 -17.70 -13.19 -1.91
CA VAL A 139 -19.16 -13.09 -1.68
C VAL A 139 -19.90 -12.65 -2.94
N GLN A 140 -19.37 -11.64 -3.65
CA GLN A 140 -20.00 -11.18 -4.91
C GLN A 140 -19.97 -12.27 -5.98
N LEU A 141 -18.90 -13.09 -6.04
CA LEU A 141 -18.86 -14.25 -6.95
C LEU A 141 -19.96 -15.26 -6.61
N HIS A 142 -20.19 -15.55 -5.32
CA HIS A 142 -21.28 -16.44 -4.90
C HIS A 142 -22.65 -15.89 -5.28
N VAL A 143 -22.87 -14.59 -5.14
CA VAL A 143 -24.11 -13.93 -5.58
C VAL A 143 -24.29 -14.03 -7.10
N ALA A 144 -23.22 -13.83 -7.87
CA ALA A 144 -23.26 -13.97 -9.32
C ALA A 144 -23.55 -15.42 -9.77
N ALA A 145 -22.94 -16.40 -9.07
CA ALA A 145 -23.22 -17.81 -9.28
C ALA A 145 -24.70 -18.16 -8.96
N LEU A 146 -25.23 -17.58 -7.87
CA LEU A 146 -26.63 -17.74 -7.48
C LEU A 146 -27.58 -17.14 -8.54
N ILE A 147 -27.28 -15.95 -9.05
CA ILE A 147 -28.07 -15.34 -10.14
C ILE A 147 -28.08 -16.25 -11.37
N THR A 148 -26.92 -16.75 -11.78
CA THR A 148 -26.78 -17.68 -12.91
C THR A 148 -27.61 -18.96 -12.67
N ALA A 149 -27.56 -19.50 -11.45
CA ALA A 149 -28.27 -20.72 -11.06
C ALA A 149 -29.79 -20.54 -11.03
N VAL A 150 -30.27 -19.45 -10.45
CA VAL A 150 -31.72 -19.14 -10.39
C VAL A 150 -32.29 -18.97 -11.80
N LEU A 151 -31.60 -18.23 -12.65
CA LEU A 151 -32.02 -18.03 -14.04
C LEU A 151 -31.99 -19.34 -14.84
N GLY A 152 -30.98 -20.20 -14.63
CA GLY A 152 -30.91 -21.54 -15.22
C GLY A 152 -32.09 -22.43 -14.78
N GLY A 153 -32.38 -22.46 -13.48
CA GLY A 153 -33.52 -23.19 -12.94
C GLY A 153 -34.87 -22.69 -13.46
N LEU A 154 -35.05 -21.36 -13.52
CA LEU A 154 -36.26 -20.76 -14.10
C LEU A 154 -36.45 -21.11 -15.57
N LYS A 155 -35.39 -21.02 -16.36
CA LYS A 155 -35.38 -21.44 -17.77
C LYS A 155 -35.82 -22.90 -17.90
N ASP A 156 -35.26 -23.77 -17.08
CA ASP A 156 -35.55 -25.20 -17.15
C ASP A 156 -36.94 -25.56 -16.61
N THR A 157 -37.54 -24.72 -15.77
CA THR A 157 -38.95 -24.86 -15.41
C THR A 157 -39.85 -24.83 -16.66
N PHE A 158 -39.61 -23.93 -17.61
CA PHE A 158 -40.35 -23.89 -18.88
C PHE A 158 -40.11 -25.14 -19.73
N TYR A 159 -38.87 -25.67 -19.75
CA TYR A 159 -38.55 -26.91 -20.45
C TYR A 159 -39.29 -28.09 -19.87
N VAL A 160 -39.29 -28.26 -18.55
CA VAL A 160 -39.93 -29.36 -17.83
C VAL A 160 -41.46 -29.33 -17.98
N LEU A 161 -42.06 -28.13 -17.91
CA LEU A 161 -43.50 -27.98 -18.18
C LEU A 161 -43.88 -28.36 -19.59
N TYR A 162 -42.97 -28.12 -20.53
CA TYR A 162 -43.16 -28.49 -21.93
C TYR A 162 -43.04 -30.01 -22.15
N VAL A 163 -42.08 -30.69 -21.51
CA VAL A 163 -41.78 -32.13 -21.70
C VAL A 163 -42.61 -33.03 -20.76
N HIS A 164 -43.33 -32.48 -19.79
CA HIS A 164 -44.14 -33.20 -18.79
C HIS A 164 -43.32 -34.12 -17.86
N ASP A 165 -42.08 -33.76 -17.54
CA ASP A 165 -41.19 -34.48 -16.63
C ASP A 165 -41.43 -34.07 -15.15
N PRO A 166 -40.96 -34.85 -14.12
CA PRO A 166 -41.04 -34.44 -12.72
C PRO A 166 -40.36 -33.12 -12.44
N LEU A 167 -41.15 -32.06 -12.17
CA LEU A 167 -40.72 -30.67 -12.12
C LEU A 167 -39.59 -30.42 -11.10
N LEU A 168 -39.83 -30.79 -9.83
CA LEU A 168 -38.96 -30.35 -8.76
C LEU A 168 -37.53 -30.93 -8.80
N PRO A 169 -37.31 -32.26 -8.93
CA PRO A 169 -35.95 -32.80 -8.95
C PRO A 169 -35.11 -32.28 -10.10
N HIS A 170 -35.73 -32.10 -11.28
CA HIS A 170 -35.02 -31.62 -12.48
C HIS A 170 -34.58 -30.16 -12.31
N VAL A 171 -35.51 -29.27 -11.90
CA VAL A 171 -35.21 -27.84 -11.72
C VAL A 171 -34.12 -27.62 -10.66
N PHE A 172 -34.17 -28.34 -9.52
CA PHE A 172 -33.13 -28.27 -8.51
C PHE A 172 -31.79 -28.81 -9.02
N SER A 173 -31.80 -29.90 -9.78
CA SER A 173 -30.56 -30.44 -10.37
C SER A 173 -29.88 -29.43 -11.30
N VAL A 174 -30.64 -28.76 -12.14
CA VAL A 174 -30.10 -27.72 -13.04
C VAL A 174 -29.63 -26.49 -12.26
N PHE A 175 -30.40 -26.05 -11.28
CA PHE A 175 -30.01 -24.96 -10.38
C PHE A 175 -28.65 -25.22 -9.73
N PHE A 176 -28.50 -26.36 -9.04
CA PHE A 176 -27.23 -26.71 -8.40
C PHE A 176 -26.11 -26.95 -9.43
N GLY A 177 -26.44 -27.52 -10.59
CA GLY A 177 -25.47 -27.73 -11.68
C GLY A 177 -24.86 -26.42 -12.17
N HIS A 178 -25.66 -25.38 -12.40
CA HIS A 178 -25.19 -24.06 -12.77
C HIS A 178 -24.35 -23.45 -11.65
N PHE A 179 -24.83 -23.51 -10.39
CA PHE A 179 -24.15 -22.96 -9.24
C PHE A 179 -22.75 -23.58 -9.07
N ILE A 180 -22.67 -24.92 -9.03
CA ILE A 180 -21.41 -25.65 -8.88
C ILE A 180 -20.49 -25.37 -10.05
N GLY A 181 -21.02 -25.34 -11.29
CA GLY A 181 -20.24 -25.05 -12.48
C GLY A 181 -19.49 -23.72 -12.37
N VAL A 182 -20.17 -22.66 -11.95
CA VAL A 182 -19.55 -21.34 -11.74
C VAL A 182 -18.56 -21.37 -10.57
N MET A 183 -18.97 -21.93 -9.42
CA MET A 183 -18.15 -21.96 -8.21
C MET A 183 -16.88 -22.80 -8.35
N LEU A 184 -16.89 -23.78 -9.23
CA LEU A 184 -15.74 -24.61 -9.51
C LEU A 184 -14.80 -23.99 -10.52
N VAL A 185 -15.34 -23.55 -11.66
CA VAL A 185 -14.52 -23.16 -12.81
C VAL A 185 -14.01 -21.72 -12.71
N ALA A 186 -14.82 -20.79 -12.20
CA ALA A 186 -14.44 -19.37 -12.17
C ALA A 186 -13.21 -19.10 -11.28
N PRO A 187 -13.11 -19.63 -10.03
CA PRO A 187 -11.90 -19.46 -9.21
C PRO A 187 -10.67 -20.12 -9.82
N LEU A 188 -10.81 -21.35 -10.38
CA LEU A 188 -9.70 -22.05 -11.05
C LEU A 188 -9.20 -21.26 -12.27
N ALA A 189 -10.10 -20.72 -13.07
CA ALA A 189 -9.74 -19.90 -14.24
C ALA A 189 -9.03 -18.61 -13.81
N ALA A 190 -9.48 -17.96 -12.74
CA ALA A 190 -8.81 -16.80 -12.18
C ALA A 190 -7.37 -17.12 -11.73
N MET A 191 -7.15 -18.24 -11.04
CA MET A 191 -5.81 -18.68 -10.62
C MET A 191 -4.86 -18.94 -11.80
N LEU A 192 -5.38 -19.44 -12.93
CA LEU A 192 -4.54 -19.74 -14.11
C LEU A 192 -4.13 -18.49 -14.88
N ILE A 193 -4.95 -17.45 -14.87
CA ILE A 193 -4.76 -16.26 -15.70
C ILE A 193 -4.07 -15.14 -14.93
N GLU A 194 -4.47 -14.89 -13.70
CA GLU A 194 -3.93 -13.82 -12.86
C GLU A 194 -2.57 -14.22 -12.30
N ARG A 195 -1.54 -13.45 -12.68
CA ARG A 195 -0.16 -13.69 -12.26
C ARG A 195 0.01 -13.65 -10.73
N ILE A 196 -0.80 -12.85 -10.05
CA ILE A 196 -0.81 -12.73 -8.58
C ILE A 196 -1.15 -14.07 -7.92
N TYR A 197 -2.10 -14.82 -8.50
CA TYR A 197 -2.55 -16.08 -7.94
C TYR A 197 -1.69 -17.29 -8.32
N ARG A 198 -0.77 -17.13 -9.26
CA ARG A 198 0.16 -18.19 -9.68
C ARG A 198 1.27 -18.44 -8.65
N ASN A 199 1.58 -17.45 -7.82
CA ASN A 199 2.58 -17.61 -6.77
C ASN A 199 2.07 -18.58 -5.70
N GLY A 200 2.85 -19.64 -5.42
CA GLY A 200 2.50 -20.69 -4.48
C GLY A 200 1.49 -21.72 -5.00
N LEU A 201 1.09 -21.67 -6.26
CA LEU A 201 0.19 -22.67 -6.87
C LEU A 201 0.85 -24.05 -6.93
N SER A 202 2.18 -24.12 -7.12
CA SER A 202 2.96 -25.36 -7.08
C SER A 202 2.78 -26.12 -5.77
N ASP A 203 2.81 -25.43 -4.65
CA ASP A 203 2.72 -26.03 -3.32
C ASP A 203 1.31 -26.58 -3.06
N VAL A 204 0.30 -25.81 -3.46
CA VAL A 204 -1.10 -26.23 -3.37
C VAL A 204 -1.35 -27.48 -4.24
N LEU A 205 -0.84 -27.48 -5.49
CA LEU A 205 -0.97 -28.62 -6.39
C LEU A 205 -0.19 -29.83 -5.87
N ALA A 206 1.01 -29.66 -5.35
CA ALA A 206 1.80 -30.74 -4.77
C ALA A 206 1.06 -31.41 -3.60
N GLU A 207 0.52 -30.63 -2.65
CA GLU A 207 -0.27 -31.16 -1.57
C GLU A 207 -1.58 -31.82 -2.04
N ALA A 208 -2.26 -31.24 -3.02
CA ALA A 208 -3.48 -31.80 -3.57
C ALA A 208 -3.22 -33.18 -4.22
N VAL A 209 -2.13 -33.31 -4.97
CA VAL A 209 -1.73 -34.59 -5.60
C VAL A 209 -1.24 -35.59 -4.58
N LEU A 210 -0.48 -35.15 -3.57
CA LEU A 210 0.17 -36.03 -2.60
C LEU A 210 -0.83 -36.71 -1.63
N TRP A 211 -1.82 -36.01 -1.15
CA TRP A 211 -2.73 -36.54 -0.14
C TRP A 211 -4.22 -36.34 -0.44
N MET A 212 -4.64 -35.17 -1.00
CA MET A 212 -6.07 -34.91 -1.21
C MET A 212 -6.67 -35.84 -2.28
N PHE A 213 -5.97 -36.02 -3.40
CA PHE A 213 -6.41 -36.92 -4.47
C PHE A 213 -6.46 -38.40 -4.01
N PRO A 214 -5.42 -39.00 -3.39
CA PRO A 214 -5.45 -40.36 -2.89
C PRO A 214 -6.53 -40.59 -1.83
N ILE A 215 -6.68 -39.67 -0.86
CA ILE A 215 -7.72 -39.79 0.17
C ILE A 215 -9.11 -39.76 -0.46
N THR A 216 -9.35 -38.85 -1.42
CA THR A 216 -10.61 -38.79 -2.14
C THR A 216 -10.91 -40.12 -2.85
N ALA A 217 -9.92 -40.67 -3.55
CA ALA A 217 -10.07 -41.95 -4.26
C ALA A 217 -10.38 -43.11 -3.31
N VAL A 218 -9.68 -43.20 -2.16
CA VAL A 218 -9.90 -44.23 -1.16
C VAL A 218 -11.29 -44.10 -0.51
N LEU A 219 -11.67 -42.89 -0.09
CA LEU A 219 -12.97 -42.66 0.54
C LEU A 219 -14.14 -42.98 -0.40
N LEU A 220 -14.05 -42.55 -1.68
CA LEU A 220 -15.10 -42.83 -2.66
C LEU A 220 -15.17 -44.31 -3.03
N SER A 221 -14.03 -44.99 -3.23
CA SER A 221 -14.00 -46.43 -3.46
C SER A 221 -14.60 -47.24 -2.29
N SER A 222 -14.27 -46.83 -1.06
CA SER A 222 -14.82 -47.42 0.15
C SER A 222 -16.30 -47.11 0.31
N ALA A 223 -16.75 -45.91 -0.02
CA ALA A 223 -18.15 -45.51 0.03
C ALA A 223 -19.00 -46.32 -0.95
N SER A 224 -18.49 -46.51 -2.18
CA SER A 224 -19.15 -47.35 -3.20
C SER A 224 -19.21 -48.81 -2.80
N ALA A 225 -18.17 -49.35 -2.13
CA ALA A 225 -18.13 -50.74 -1.67
C ALA A 225 -19.08 -51.01 -0.46
N ILE A 226 -19.21 -50.06 0.46
CA ILE A 226 -20.03 -50.18 1.67
C ILE A 226 -21.52 -49.93 1.34
N GLY A 227 -21.78 -48.92 0.50
CA GLY A 227 -23.13 -48.51 0.14
C GLY A 227 -23.97 -47.95 1.30
N GLY A 228 -25.23 -47.65 1.06
CA GLY A 228 -26.19 -47.20 2.07
C GLY A 228 -25.71 -46.01 2.93
N ASP A 229 -26.15 -45.92 4.16
CA ASP A 229 -25.82 -44.82 5.09
C ASP A 229 -24.33 -44.75 5.41
N GLY A 230 -23.61 -45.89 5.48
CA GLY A 230 -22.16 -45.91 5.70
C GLY A 230 -21.37 -45.26 4.56
N GLY A 231 -21.76 -45.52 3.33
CA GLY A 231 -21.18 -44.86 2.15
C GLY A 231 -21.43 -43.33 2.14
N GLU A 232 -22.62 -42.92 2.51
CA GLU A 232 -22.98 -41.51 2.65
C GLU A 232 -22.08 -40.76 3.67
N ILE A 233 -21.80 -41.38 4.82
CA ILE A 233 -20.91 -40.82 5.86
C ILE A 233 -19.49 -40.61 5.28
N LEU A 234 -18.97 -41.62 4.55
CA LEU A 234 -17.64 -41.52 3.93
C LEU A 234 -17.54 -40.38 2.88
N ARG A 235 -18.60 -40.19 2.07
CA ARG A 235 -18.66 -39.06 1.13
C ARG A 235 -18.64 -37.74 1.87
N ARG A 236 -19.35 -37.61 2.98
CA ARG A 236 -19.36 -36.38 3.79
C ARG A 236 -18.01 -36.07 4.44
N LEU A 237 -17.18 -37.06 4.74
CA LEU A 237 -15.81 -36.87 5.24
C LEU A 237 -14.91 -36.13 4.24
N LEU A 238 -15.22 -36.14 2.95
CA LEU A 238 -14.48 -35.36 1.94
C LEU A 238 -14.52 -33.84 2.21
N LEU A 239 -15.57 -33.35 2.92
CA LEU A 239 -15.65 -31.96 3.33
C LEU A 239 -14.50 -31.56 4.25
N VAL A 240 -14.06 -32.48 5.12
CA VAL A 240 -12.91 -32.23 6.02
C VAL A 240 -11.66 -31.94 5.21
N GLY A 241 -11.43 -32.67 4.11
CA GLY A 241 -10.31 -32.41 3.20
C GLY A 241 -10.38 -31.01 2.57
N VAL A 242 -11.56 -30.57 2.14
CA VAL A 242 -11.77 -29.21 1.61
C VAL A 242 -11.47 -28.15 2.67
N VAL A 243 -11.94 -28.35 3.90
CA VAL A 243 -11.69 -27.43 5.02
C VAL A 243 -10.20 -27.38 5.37
N VAL A 244 -9.52 -28.52 5.43
CA VAL A 244 -8.07 -28.57 5.70
C VAL A 244 -7.28 -27.81 4.62
N MET A 245 -7.61 -28.01 3.35
CA MET A 245 -6.99 -27.28 2.24
C MET A 245 -7.29 -25.78 2.30
N ALA A 246 -8.50 -25.40 2.70
CA ALA A 246 -8.86 -23.99 2.91
C ALA A 246 -8.06 -23.35 4.05
N ILE A 247 -7.84 -24.06 5.16
CA ILE A 247 -7.02 -23.58 6.29
C ILE A 247 -5.56 -23.42 5.88
N ARG A 248 -5.01 -24.36 5.11
CA ARG A 248 -3.58 -24.35 4.75
C ARG A 248 -3.26 -23.39 3.62
N HIS A 249 -4.07 -23.39 2.57
CA HIS A 249 -3.80 -22.70 1.31
C HIS A 249 -4.85 -21.65 0.93
N GLY A 250 -5.72 -21.28 1.85
CA GLY A 250 -6.76 -20.29 1.62
C GLY A 250 -7.79 -20.74 0.58
N TRP A 251 -8.40 -19.78 -0.11
CA TRP A 251 -9.42 -20.06 -1.12
C TRP A 251 -8.88 -20.87 -2.31
N ARG A 252 -7.58 -20.79 -2.62
CA ARG A 252 -6.94 -21.60 -3.66
C ARG A 252 -6.95 -23.08 -3.34
N GLY A 253 -6.61 -23.41 -2.10
CA GLY A 253 -6.70 -24.78 -1.61
C GLY A 253 -8.13 -25.30 -1.61
N ALA A 254 -9.10 -24.47 -1.20
CA ALA A 254 -10.51 -24.81 -1.26
C ALA A 254 -10.99 -25.07 -2.70
N ALA A 255 -10.62 -24.22 -3.66
CA ALA A 255 -11.03 -24.37 -5.04
C ALA A 255 -10.47 -25.65 -5.69
N ILE A 256 -9.19 -25.96 -5.47
CA ILE A 256 -8.56 -27.17 -6.02
C ILE A 256 -9.13 -28.42 -5.37
N SER A 257 -9.28 -28.45 -4.05
CA SER A 257 -9.85 -29.60 -3.34
C SER A 257 -11.31 -29.83 -3.70
N LEU A 258 -12.09 -28.75 -3.88
CA LEU A 258 -13.47 -28.84 -4.35
C LEU A 258 -13.53 -29.46 -5.76
N ALA A 259 -12.59 -29.09 -6.64
CA ALA A 259 -12.50 -29.68 -7.97
C ALA A 259 -12.21 -31.18 -7.92
N ILE A 260 -11.25 -31.60 -7.10
CA ILE A 260 -10.89 -33.01 -6.92
C ILE A 260 -12.10 -33.80 -6.40
N VAL A 261 -12.76 -33.31 -5.35
CA VAL A 261 -13.96 -33.96 -4.78
C VAL A 261 -15.09 -34.02 -5.80
N SER A 262 -15.36 -32.92 -6.51
CA SER A 262 -16.43 -32.87 -7.50
C SER A 262 -16.19 -33.85 -8.67
N VAL A 263 -14.96 -33.92 -9.18
CA VAL A 263 -14.59 -34.87 -10.23
C VAL A 263 -14.66 -36.31 -9.70
N GLY A 264 -14.18 -36.55 -8.49
CA GLY A 264 -14.25 -37.87 -7.85
C GLY A 264 -15.69 -38.38 -7.70
N LEU A 265 -16.59 -37.55 -7.15
CA LEU A 265 -18.01 -37.85 -7.03
C LEU A 265 -18.68 -38.09 -8.40
N GLN A 266 -18.24 -37.36 -9.42
CA GLN A 266 -18.73 -37.56 -10.78
C GLN A 266 -18.28 -38.92 -11.35
N VAL A 267 -17.03 -39.30 -11.14
CA VAL A 267 -16.50 -40.61 -11.57
C VAL A 267 -17.24 -41.73 -10.83
N GLU A 268 -17.47 -41.63 -9.52
CA GLU A 268 -18.26 -42.59 -8.76
C GLU A 268 -19.66 -42.75 -9.35
N ALA A 269 -20.34 -41.64 -9.67
CA ALA A 269 -21.68 -41.64 -10.24
C ALA A 269 -21.77 -42.32 -11.62
N LEU A 270 -20.65 -42.39 -12.38
CA LEU A 270 -20.59 -43.09 -13.64
C LEU A 270 -20.60 -44.63 -13.46
N TYR A 271 -20.03 -45.11 -12.36
CA TYR A 271 -19.94 -46.56 -12.05
C TYR A 271 -21.15 -47.07 -11.24
N ASP A 272 -21.67 -46.28 -10.33
CA ASP A 272 -22.79 -46.65 -9.43
C ASP A 272 -24.09 -45.98 -9.92
N ARG A 273 -24.82 -46.69 -10.81
CA ARG A 273 -26.10 -46.21 -11.36
C ARG A 273 -27.24 -46.17 -10.33
N GLY A 274 -27.00 -46.66 -9.14
CA GLY A 274 -27.98 -46.68 -8.00
C GLY A 274 -27.86 -45.51 -7.07
N LEU A 275 -26.95 -44.54 -7.29
CA LEU A 275 -26.80 -43.39 -6.42
C LEU A 275 -28.07 -42.55 -6.36
N GLN A 276 -28.72 -42.66 -5.19
CA GLN A 276 -29.94 -41.92 -4.90
C GLN A 276 -29.67 -40.41 -4.94
N SER A 277 -30.55 -39.76 -5.67
CA SER A 277 -30.71 -38.30 -5.74
C SER A 277 -29.44 -37.49 -5.98
N THR A 278 -29.14 -37.27 -7.24
CA THR A 278 -28.22 -36.28 -7.78
C THR A 278 -28.28 -34.94 -7.02
N VAL A 279 -29.47 -34.52 -6.63
CA VAL A 279 -29.73 -33.24 -5.90
C VAL A 279 -29.06 -33.22 -4.52
N VAL A 280 -29.01 -34.35 -3.81
CA VAL A 280 -28.36 -34.41 -2.49
C VAL A 280 -26.85 -34.22 -2.62
N ILE A 281 -26.21 -34.89 -3.57
CA ILE A 281 -24.77 -34.73 -3.83
C ILE A 281 -24.47 -33.30 -4.27
N GLN A 282 -25.27 -32.76 -5.20
CA GLN A 282 -25.13 -31.38 -5.66
C GLN A 282 -25.27 -30.36 -4.55
N SER A 283 -26.28 -30.51 -3.68
CA SER A 283 -26.46 -29.59 -2.54
C SER A 283 -25.28 -29.66 -1.58
N PHE A 284 -24.76 -30.87 -1.31
CA PHE A 284 -23.57 -31.08 -0.49
C PHE A 284 -22.33 -30.39 -1.08
N VAL A 285 -22.04 -30.59 -2.36
CA VAL A 285 -20.91 -29.95 -3.06
C VAL A 285 -21.07 -28.43 -3.08
N SER A 286 -22.30 -27.94 -3.28
CA SER A 286 -22.59 -26.50 -3.26
C SER A 286 -22.29 -25.88 -1.89
N VAL A 287 -22.77 -26.50 -0.81
CA VAL A 287 -22.51 -26.03 0.57
C VAL A 287 -21.02 -26.10 0.89
N ALA A 288 -20.37 -27.24 0.54
CA ALA A 288 -18.92 -27.39 0.70
C ALA A 288 -18.13 -26.31 -0.05
N GLY A 289 -18.54 -26.00 -1.28
CA GLY A 289 -17.94 -24.96 -2.10
C GLY A 289 -18.08 -23.57 -1.50
N VAL A 290 -19.30 -23.19 -1.10
CA VAL A 290 -19.57 -21.90 -0.44
C VAL A 290 -18.73 -21.78 0.83
N MET A 291 -18.81 -22.75 1.73
CA MET A 291 -18.09 -22.71 3.00
C MET A 291 -16.57 -22.74 2.80
N GLY A 292 -16.07 -23.63 1.95
CA GLY A 292 -14.62 -23.76 1.70
C GLY A 292 -14.02 -22.50 1.09
N LEU A 293 -14.64 -21.93 0.08
CA LEU A 293 -14.16 -20.74 -0.58
C LEU A 293 -14.24 -19.50 0.32
N LEU A 294 -15.36 -19.29 1.01
CA LEU A 294 -15.50 -18.14 1.93
C LEU A 294 -14.56 -18.25 3.12
N PHE A 295 -14.45 -19.45 3.72
CA PHE A 295 -13.53 -19.66 4.83
C PHE A 295 -12.06 -19.48 4.39
N GLY A 296 -11.70 -20.03 3.24
CA GLY A 296 -10.37 -19.88 2.68
C GLY A 296 -10.03 -18.42 2.40
N THR A 297 -10.98 -17.64 1.87
CA THR A 297 -10.78 -16.22 1.61
C THR A 297 -10.66 -15.41 2.90
N ALA A 298 -11.53 -15.66 3.88
CA ALA A 298 -11.45 -15.00 5.18
C ALA A 298 -10.09 -15.26 5.88
N ARG A 299 -9.59 -16.49 5.78
CA ARG A 299 -8.25 -16.86 6.26
C ARG A 299 -7.16 -16.06 5.54
N ASP A 300 -7.21 -15.95 4.22
CA ASP A 300 -6.20 -15.24 3.43
C ASP A 300 -6.22 -13.74 3.75
N GLU A 301 -7.39 -13.15 3.95
CA GLU A 301 -7.54 -11.76 4.37
C GLU A 301 -6.96 -11.54 5.78
N LEU A 302 -7.26 -12.42 6.75
CA LEU A 302 -6.69 -12.34 8.10
C LEU A 302 -5.17 -12.48 8.11
N VAL A 303 -4.60 -13.37 7.29
CA VAL A 303 -3.16 -13.53 7.15
C VAL A 303 -2.54 -12.26 6.54
N GLY A 304 -3.18 -11.69 5.52
CA GLY A 304 -2.74 -10.43 4.91
C GLY A 304 -2.73 -9.27 5.91
N GLN A 305 -3.81 -9.10 6.67
CA GLN A 305 -3.91 -8.07 7.72
C GLN A 305 -2.86 -8.27 8.83
N ARG A 306 -2.60 -9.51 9.22
CA ARG A 306 -1.56 -9.82 10.22
C ARG A 306 -0.18 -9.42 9.74
N ILE A 307 0.18 -9.76 8.50
CA ILE A 307 1.49 -9.39 7.90
C ILE A 307 1.64 -7.87 7.83
N GLN A 308 0.59 -7.16 7.42
CA GLN A 308 0.60 -5.70 7.39
C GLN A 308 0.80 -5.10 8.79
N LEU A 309 0.05 -5.59 9.79
CA LEU A 309 0.16 -5.11 11.16
C LEU A 309 1.53 -5.39 11.78
N GLU A 310 2.12 -6.55 11.50
CA GLU A 310 3.49 -6.89 11.93
C GLU A 310 4.51 -5.92 11.30
N GLY A 311 4.33 -5.55 10.02
CA GLY A 311 5.14 -4.52 9.34
C GLY A 311 5.02 -3.15 10.00
N GLU A 312 3.80 -2.66 10.25
CA GLU A 312 3.56 -1.37 10.91
C GLU A 312 4.15 -1.32 12.34
N LEU A 313 4.05 -2.43 13.07
CA LEU A 313 4.67 -2.55 14.40
C LEU A 313 6.19 -2.48 14.34
N GLN A 314 6.80 -3.08 13.33
CA GLN A 314 8.25 -3.03 13.12
C GLN A 314 8.71 -1.61 12.80
N ASP A 315 8.04 -0.91 11.89
CA ASP A 315 8.33 0.47 11.52
C ASP A 315 8.19 1.42 12.73
N ASN A 316 7.14 1.24 13.52
CA ASN A 316 6.94 2.02 14.75
C ASN A 316 8.05 1.78 15.80
N ARG A 317 8.53 0.54 15.94
CA ARG A 317 9.66 0.23 16.84
C ARG A 317 10.95 0.92 16.39
N GLU A 318 11.21 0.91 15.09
CA GLU A 318 12.39 1.56 14.53
C GLU A 318 12.34 3.07 14.71
N LEU A 319 11.21 3.71 14.39
CA LEU A 319 10.99 5.14 14.60
C LEU A 319 11.16 5.53 16.07
N ARG A 320 10.60 4.74 17.00
CA ARG A 320 10.75 4.97 18.43
C ARG A 320 12.22 4.88 18.88
N SER A 321 12.97 3.91 18.36
CA SER A 321 14.41 3.77 18.62
C SER A 321 15.19 5.01 18.15
N GLN A 322 14.89 5.52 16.96
CA GLN A 322 15.50 6.73 16.41
C GLN A 322 15.18 7.96 17.27
N LEU A 323 13.93 8.12 17.71
CA LEU A 323 13.53 9.22 18.59
C LEU A 323 14.25 9.18 19.94
N VAL A 324 14.37 8.00 20.56
CA VAL A 324 15.11 7.83 21.83
C VAL A 324 16.58 8.19 21.64
N SER A 325 17.21 7.74 20.56
CA SER A 325 18.60 8.03 20.23
C SER A 325 18.82 9.53 19.98
N ALA A 326 17.90 10.18 19.26
CA ALA A 326 17.95 11.63 19.03
C ALA A 326 17.79 12.43 20.33
N ALA A 327 16.85 12.05 21.20
CA ALA A 327 16.66 12.68 22.50
C ALA A 327 17.89 12.52 23.40
N PHE A 328 18.48 11.33 23.44
CA PHE A 328 19.72 11.09 24.21
C PHE A 328 20.90 11.94 23.70
N ASN A 329 21.05 12.04 22.38
CA ASN A 329 22.08 12.87 21.77
C ASN A 329 21.87 14.37 22.08
N ALA A 330 20.62 14.85 22.01
CA ALA A 330 20.28 16.23 22.35
C ALA A 330 20.62 16.55 23.83
N GLN A 331 20.24 15.65 24.75
CA GLN A 331 20.59 15.77 26.16
C GLN A 331 22.11 15.77 26.39
N LYS A 332 22.86 14.90 25.71
CA LYS A 332 24.32 14.85 25.82
C LYS A 332 24.98 16.15 25.36
N VAL A 333 24.47 16.78 24.30
CA VAL A 333 24.95 18.06 23.79
C VAL A 333 24.65 19.15 24.82
N GLU A 334 23.44 19.22 25.37
CA GLU A 334 23.07 20.19 26.38
C GLU A 334 23.94 20.10 27.65
N VAL A 335 24.16 18.89 28.16
CA VAL A 335 25.04 18.67 29.33
C VAL A 335 26.47 19.06 29.00
N GLY A 336 26.96 18.78 27.81
CA GLY A 336 28.28 19.20 27.32
C GLY A 336 28.44 20.73 27.33
N GLU A 337 27.48 21.45 26.76
CA GLU A 337 27.47 22.91 26.71
C GLU A 337 27.43 23.54 28.10
N ARG A 338 26.57 23.03 29.00
CA ARG A 338 26.52 23.50 30.40
C ARG A 338 27.86 23.30 31.13
N ARG A 339 28.54 22.17 30.89
CA ARG A 339 29.85 21.88 31.49
C ARG A 339 30.94 22.80 30.95
N GLU A 340 30.97 23.02 29.64
CA GLU A 340 31.95 23.92 29.01
C GLU A 340 31.79 25.35 29.52
N LEU A 341 30.55 25.87 29.60
CA LEU A 341 30.24 27.16 30.18
C LEU A 341 30.65 27.26 31.68
N ALA A 342 30.40 26.21 32.46
CA ALA A 342 30.79 26.21 33.86
C ALA A 342 32.31 26.26 34.07
N LEU A 343 33.09 25.57 33.21
CA LEU A 343 34.55 25.62 33.22
C LEU A 343 35.08 27.00 32.83
N GLU A 344 34.54 27.59 31.76
CA GLU A 344 34.91 28.92 31.29
C GLU A 344 34.62 29.99 32.34
N LEU A 345 33.43 29.93 32.96
CA LEU A 345 33.09 30.79 34.11
C LEU A 345 34.08 30.62 35.27
N HIS A 346 34.39 29.35 35.61
CA HIS A 346 35.30 29.08 36.75
C HIS A 346 36.70 29.64 36.50
N ASP A 347 37.24 29.48 35.29
CA ASP A 347 38.58 29.94 34.93
C ASP A 347 38.68 31.49 34.92
N GLU A 348 37.73 32.15 34.25
CA GLU A 348 37.72 33.61 34.16
C GLU A 348 37.46 34.32 35.52
N PHE A 349 36.49 33.78 36.29
CA PHE A 349 36.19 34.29 37.65
C PHE A 349 37.28 33.92 38.64
N GLY A 350 37.75 32.67 38.61
CA GLY A 350 38.77 32.19 39.52
C GLY A 350 40.07 33.00 39.49
N GLN A 351 40.49 33.34 38.26
CA GLN A 351 41.71 34.15 38.06
C GLN A 351 41.52 35.56 38.58
N SER A 352 40.44 36.21 38.23
CA SER A 352 40.17 37.60 38.64
C SER A 352 39.97 37.72 40.17
N LEU A 353 39.24 36.78 40.78
CA LEU A 353 39.06 36.70 42.25
C LEU A 353 40.38 36.42 42.96
N THR A 354 41.21 35.53 42.43
CA THR A 354 42.52 35.21 43.02
C THR A 354 43.46 36.41 42.98
N ALA A 355 43.48 37.18 41.88
CA ALA A 355 44.24 38.40 41.76
C ALA A 355 43.77 39.47 42.80
N LEU A 356 42.44 39.69 42.91
CA LEU A 356 41.86 40.60 43.87
C LEU A 356 42.21 40.21 45.32
N GLN A 357 42.08 38.94 45.68
CA GLN A 357 42.44 38.42 46.99
C GLN A 357 43.94 38.57 47.26
N ALA A 358 44.81 38.40 46.31
CA ALA A 358 46.24 38.58 46.43
C ALA A 358 46.59 40.07 46.75
N TYR A 359 45.99 41.01 46.00
CA TYR A 359 46.14 42.42 46.24
C TYR A 359 45.66 42.81 47.62
N LEU A 360 44.50 42.40 48.09
CA LEU A 360 43.96 42.67 49.40
C LEU A 360 44.82 42.05 50.50
N ARG A 361 45.40 40.90 50.32
CA ARG A 361 46.31 40.24 51.29
C ARG A 361 47.60 41.00 51.41
N VAL A 362 48.25 41.46 50.34
CA VAL A 362 49.43 42.28 50.36
C VAL A 362 49.19 43.64 51.04
N ALA A 363 48.07 44.26 50.72
CA ALA A 363 47.65 45.50 51.36
C ALA A 363 47.51 45.37 52.91
N LYS A 364 46.92 44.25 53.35
CA LYS A 364 46.74 43.95 54.79
C LYS A 364 48.08 43.71 55.50
N GLN A 365 49.03 43.07 54.80
CA GLN A 365 50.36 42.76 55.33
C GLN A 365 51.25 44.03 55.45
N ASN A 366 51.20 44.90 54.47
CA ASN A 366 52.07 46.06 54.35
C ASN A 366 51.48 47.32 55.06
N GLY A 367 50.27 47.24 55.62
CA GLY A 367 49.61 48.36 56.28
C GLY A 367 49.30 49.53 55.35
N SER A 368 49.41 49.37 54.08
CA SER A 368 49.14 50.36 53.05
C SER A 368 47.96 49.91 52.18
N MET A 369 47.02 50.80 51.95
CA MET A 369 45.90 50.50 51.05
C MET A 369 46.42 50.43 49.61
N PRO A 370 46.03 49.41 48.83
CA PRO A 370 46.40 49.34 47.39
C PRO A 370 45.87 50.58 46.66
N PRO A 371 46.51 50.99 45.57
CA PRO A 371 45.99 52.11 44.77
C PRO A 371 44.55 51.83 44.34
N PHE A 372 43.67 52.78 44.61
CA PHE A 372 42.24 52.67 44.36
C PHE A 372 41.99 52.32 42.87
N ASP A 373 42.78 52.90 41.95
CA ASP A 373 42.72 52.67 40.52
C ASP A 373 42.96 51.18 40.14
N THR A 374 43.83 50.49 40.91
CA THR A 374 44.11 49.06 40.65
C THR A 374 42.91 48.16 41.00
N LEU A 375 42.25 48.48 42.15
CA LEU A 375 41.06 47.77 42.59
C LEU A 375 39.88 48.02 41.62
N GLN A 376 39.76 49.26 41.16
CA GLN A 376 38.74 49.67 40.22
C GLN A 376 38.95 48.95 38.87
N SER A 377 40.18 48.91 38.36
CA SER A 377 40.52 48.24 37.12
C SER A 377 40.23 46.71 37.16
N LEU A 378 40.51 46.05 38.28
CA LEU A 378 40.20 44.62 38.45
C LEU A 378 38.70 44.34 38.52
N THR A 379 37.94 45.22 39.20
CA THR A 379 36.47 45.12 39.27
C THR A 379 35.83 45.38 37.89
N ASP A 380 36.35 46.31 37.12
CA ASP A 380 35.89 46.58 35.77
C ASP A 380 36.23 45.45 34.81
N GLN A 381 37.41 44.82 34.97
CA GLN A 381 37.73 43.59 34.22
C GLN A 381 36.77 42.44 34.53
N MET A 382 36.51 42.20 35.84
CA MET A 382 35.53 41.18 36.25
C MET A 382 34.15 41.44 35.67
N ARG A 383 33.66 42.69 35.73
CA ARG A 383 32.39 43.08 35.16
C ARG A 383 32.34 42.85 33.65
N ASN A 384 33.39 43.24 32.95
CA ASN A 384 33.49 43.06 31.50
C ASN A 384 33.54 41.57 31.11
N ASN A 385 34.22 40.72 31.90
CA ASN A 385 34.26 39.27 31.68
C ASN A 385 32.88 38.65 31.89
N ILE A 386 32.17 39.02 32.99
CA ILE A 386 30.78 38.60 33.22
C ILE A 386 29.88 38.98 32.06
N GLN A 387 29.97 40.23 31.64
CA GLN A 387 29.17 40.76 30.56
C GLN A 387 29.47 40.04 29.24
N GLY A 388 30.74 39.70 28.97
CA GLY A 388 31.16 38.89 27.81
C GLY A 388 30.58 37.49 27.81
N VAL A 389 30.50 36.83 28.99
CA VAL A 389 29.88 35.50 29.13
C VAL A 389 28.36 35.59 28.95
N LEU A 390 27.71 36.57 29.59
CA LEU A 390 26.27 36.81 29.44
C LEU A 390 25.90 37.11 27.98
N GLU A 391 26.71 37.93 27.30
CA GLU A 391 26.52 38.22 25.87
C GLU A 391 26.71 36.99 24.98
N ARG A 392 27.59 36.05 25.36
CA ARG A 392 27.74 34.74 24.68
C ARG A 392 26.52 33.84 24.92
N LEU A 393 25.90 33.91 26.08
CA LEU A 393 24.67 33.18 26.40
C LEU A 393 23.46 33.75 25.66
N ARG A 394 23.19 35.04 25.87
CA ARG A 394 22.13 35.80 25.18
C ARG A 394 22.53 37.29 25.14
N PRO A 395 22.69 37.88 23.96
CA PRO A 395 23.01 39.31 23.87
C PRO A 395 21.89 40.15 24.45
N SER A 396 22.21 40.97 25.45
CA SER A 396 21.26 41.87 26.11
C SER A 396 20.56 42.81 25.15
N VAL A 397 21.25 43.14 24.05
CA VAL A 397 20.71 43.99 23.00
C VAL A 397 19.49 43.39 22.28
N LEU A 398 19.35 42.04 22.26
CA LEU A 398 18.15 41.40 21.72
C LEU A 398 16.92 41.69 22.58
N ASP A 399 17.07 41.64 23.90
CA ASP A 399 15.98 41.91 24.85
C ASP A 399 15.59 43.39 24.89
N GLU A 400 16.56 44.28 24.67
CA GLU A 400 16.33 45.72 24.74
C GLU A 400 15.73 46.33 23.47
N VAL A 401 16.20 45.88 22.28
CA VAL A 401 15.84 46.54 21.03
C VAL A 401 15.34 45.57 19.91
N GLY A 402 15.36 44.27 20.16
CA GLY A 402 14.92 43.21 19.22
C GLY A 402 15.91 42.93 18.10
N LEU A 403 15.64 41.87 17.33
CA LEU A 403 16.55 41.27 16.33
C LEU A 403 17.09 42.25 15.30
N PHE A 404 16.23 43.02 14.66
CA PHE A 404 16.66 43.92 13.58
C PHE A 404 17.57 45.03 14.10
N ALA A 405 17.19 45.70 15.20
CA ALA A 405 17.97 46.76 15.76
C ALA A 405 19.29 46.25 16.41
N ALA A 406 19.30 45.03 16.94
CA ALA A 406 20.51 44.37 17.43
C ALA A 406 21.53 44.11 16.29
N ILE A 407 21.06 43.74 15.11
CA ILE A 407 21.93 43.60 13.90
C ILE A 407 22.36 44.97 13.38
N ASP A 408 21.42 45.92 13.31
CA ASP A 408 21.66 47.25 12.72
C ASP A 408 22.54 48.15 13.58
N ARG A 409 22.41 48.13 14.89
CA ARG A 409 23.07 49.07 15.81
C ARG A 409 23.98 48.40 16.83
N GLY A 410 23.92 47.04 16.94
CA GLY A 410 24.66 46.30 17.96
C GLY A 410 26.06 45.86 17.51
N ALA A 411 26.56 44.81 18.13
CA ALA A 411 27.91 44.28 17.92
C ALA A 411 28.19 43.86 16.47
N VAL A 412 27.17 43.44 15.71
CA VAL A 412 27.34 43.03 14.31
C VAL A 412 27.83 44.20 13.45
N ARG A 413 27.18 45.37 13.56
CA ARG A 413 27.63 46.59 12.85
C ARG A 413 28.98 47.07 13.40
N GLY A 414 29.19 46.93 14.72
CA GLY A 414 30.46 47.31 15.36
C GLY A 414 31.64 46.55 14.79
N VAL A 415 31.51 45.22 14.60
CA VAL A 415 32.56 44.40 14.01
C VAL A 415 32.79 44.74 12.54
N ALA A 416 31.77 44.98 11.77
CA ALA A 416 31.88 45.39 10.35
C ALA A 416 32.57 46.75 10.23
N ASN A 417 32.15 47.76 10.97
CA ASN A 417 32.71 49.09 10.95
C ASN A 417 34.18 49.13 11.44
N ALA A 418 34.52 48.39 12.48
CA ALA A 418 35.91 48.27 12.96
C ALA A 418 36.87 47.69 11.91
N ALA A 419 36.33 46.86 11.01
CA ALA A 419 37.08 46.29 9.88
C ALA A 419 37.08 47.17 8.63
N GLY A 420 36.42 48.34 8.64
CA GLY A 420 36.28 49.25 7.51
C GLY A 420 35.31 48.78 6.43
N LEU A 421 34.40 47.84 6.75
CA LEU A 421 33.36 47.39 5.83
C LEU A 421 32.21 48.41 5.77
N GLU A 422 31.73 48.73 4.57
CA GLU A 422 30.46 49.40 4.38
C GLU A 422 29.32 48.44 4.69
N PHE A 423 28.66 48.65 5.83
CA PHE A 423 27.63 47.73 6.34
C PHE A 423 26.24 48.33 6.21
N THR A 424 25.39 47.67 5.41
CA THR A 424 24.00 48.10 5.17
C THR A 424 23.01 47.06 5.71
N THR A 425 21.91 47.54 6.29
CA THR A 425 20.82 46.67 6.76
C THR A 425 19.51 47.15 6.18
N GLU A 426 18.66 46.18 5.83
CA GLU A 426 17.33 46.42 5.26
C GLU A 426 16.32 45.48 5.88
N MET A 427 15.14 46.00 6.21
CA MET A 427 14.03 45.22 6.71
C MET A 427 12.84 45.36 5.77
N GLN A 428 12.25 44.23 5.36
CA GLN A 428 11.09 44.16 4.48
C GLN A 428 9.95 43.38 5.16
N GLY A 429 8.73 43.90 5.08
CA GLY A 429 7.53 43.33 5.70
C GLY A 429 7.14 44.01 7.02
N ASP A 430 6.20 43.42 7.74
CA ASP A 430 5.70 44.02 9.01
C ASP A 430 6.65 43.72 10.19
N ALA A 431 7.31 44.76 10.71
CA ALA A 431 8.21 44.65 11.83
C ALA A 431 7.56 44.07 13.10
N ARG A 432 6.23 44.22 13.24
CA ARG A 432 5.49 43.69 14.39
C ARG A 432 5.53 42.16 14.45
N LEU A 433 5.72 41.52 13.32
CA LEU A 433 5.83 40.04 13.29
C LEU A 433 7.09 39.52 13.99
N LEU A 434 8.12 40.34 14.19
CA LEU A 434 9.30 39.93 14.97
C LEU A 434 8.96 39.59 16.42
N SER A 435 7.97 40.28 17.04
CA SER A 435 7.55 39.99 18.41
C SER A 435 6.86 38.62 18.59
N HIS A 436 6.54 37.93 17.48
CA HIS A 436 5.98 36.59 17.51
C HIS A 436 7.04 35.51 17.36
N LEU A 437 8.31 35.87 17.10
CA LEU A 437 9.39 34.89 17.06
C LEU A 437 9.64 34.32 18.45
N ALA A 438 9.86 33.02 18.54
CA ALA A 438 10.33 32.39 19.76
C ALA A 438 11.74 32.86 20.06
N ASP A 439 12.05 33.09 21.35
CA ASP A 439 13.35 33.54 21.84
C ASP A 439 14.54 32.75 21.28
N THR A 440 14.35 31.43 21.17
CA THR A 440 15.35 30.52 20.60
C THR A 440 15.60 30.76 19.11
N GLN A 441 14.57 31.12 18.35
CA GLN A 441 14.68 31.41 16.92
C GLN A 441 15.31 32.79 16.68
N GLU A 442 14.93 33.76 17.50
CA GLU A 442 15.48 35.11 17.47
C GLU A 442 16.99 35.07 17.73
N LEU A 443 17.39 34.42 18.82
CA LEU A 443 18.80 34.24 19.18
C LEU A 443 19.57 33.50 18.11
N MET A 444 19.01 32.44 17.56
CA MET A 444 19.66 31.65 16.51
C MET A 444 19.91 32.52 15.25
N MET A 445 18.90 33.27 14.83
CA MET A 445 19.02 34.15 13.67
C MET A 445 20.11 35.21 13.88
N TYR A 446 20.12 35.83 15.04
CA TYR A 446 21.16 36.79 15.43
C TYR A 446 22.56 36.16 15.33
N ARG A 447 22.75 34.99 15.94
CA ARG A 447 24.04 34.27 15.97
C ARG A 447 24.54 33.91 14.57
N ILE A 448 23.64 33.44 13.72
CA ILE A 448 24.04 33.06 12.35
C ILE A 448 24.46 34.30 11.56
N VAL A 449 23.73 35.40 11.68
CA VAL A 449 24.10 36.67 11.04
C VAL A 449 25.42 37.20 11.61
N GLN A 450 25.62 37.17 12.91
CA GLN A 450 26.86 37.57 13.58
C GLN A 450 28.07 36.77 13.07
N GLU A 451 27.96 35.44 13.04
CA GLU A 451 29.01 34.56 12.56
C GLU A 451 29.29 34.78 11.08
N ALA A 452 28.23 34.95 10.25
CA ALA A 452 28.39 35.23 8.82
C ALA A 452 29.16 36.53 8.58
N VAL A 453 28.79 37.60 9.27
CA VAL A 453 29.48 38.88 9.15
C VAL A 453 30.93 38.80 9.68
N THR A 454 31.14 38.10 10.79
CA THR A 454 32.51 37.85 11.32
C THR A 454 33.38 37.09 10.31
N ASN A 455 32.81 36.08 9.63
CA ASN A 455 33.50 35.32 8.61
C ASN A 455 33.80 36.17 7.35
N ILE A 456 32.90 37.06 6.98
CA ILE A 456 33.14 38.03 5.93
C ILE A 456 34.34 38.91 6.28
N VAL A 457 34.34 39.49 7.47
CA VAL A 457 35.47 40.31 7.93
C VAL A 457 36.80 39.57 7.94
N ARG A 458 36.81 38.31 8.39
CA ARG A 458 38.05 37.53 8.50
C ARG A 458 38.58 36.94 7.22
N HIS A 459 37.68 36.61 6.27
CA HIS A 459 38.04 35.68 5.21
C HIS A 459 37.71 36.18 3.78
N SER A 460 36.79 37.15 3.62
CA SER A 460 36.29 37.47 2.29
C SER A 460 37.11 38.55 1.54
N GLY A 461 37.80 39.42 2.28
CA GLY A 461 38.42 40.62 1.71
C GLY A 461 37.39 41.60 1.09
N ALA A 462 36.13 41.49 1.51
CA ALA A 462 35.06 42.35 1.04
C ALA A 462 35.22 43.79 1.53
N THR A 463 34.69 44.75 0.76
CA THR A 463 34.56 46.17 1.13
C THR A 463 33.14 46.53 1.51
N GLU A 464 32.17 45.72 1.10
CA GLU A 464 30.74 45.95 1.35
C GLU A 464 30.09 44.66 1.89
N CYS A 465 29.18 44.81 2.86
CA CYS A 465 28.36 43.75 3.40
C CYS A 465 26.93 44.24 3.62
N SER A 466 25.96 43.49 3.19
CA SER A 466 24.55 43.84 3.39
C SER A 466 23.79 42.71 4.05
N VAL A 467 22.91 43.05 5.02
CA VAL A 467 21.99 42.12 5.68
C VAL A 467 20.57 42.57 5.44
N ARG A 468 19.78 41.71 4.82
CA ARG A 468 18.36 41.96 4.59
C ARG A 468 17.52 40.97 5.35
N LEU A 469 16.59 41.42 6.20
CA LEU A 469 15.57 40.62 6.85
C LEU A 469 14.23 40.83 6.12
N ARG A 470 13.53 39.75 5.85
CA ARG A 470 12.18 39.79 5.28
C ARG A 470 11.26 38.90 6.08
N LEU A 471 10.13 39.47 6.51
CA LEU A 471 9.07 38.76 7.24
C LEU A 471 7.82 38.69 6.39
N SER A 472 7.18 37.54 6.43
CA SER A 472 5.87 37.37 5.85
C SER A 472 5.07 36.34 6.64
N GLU A 473 3.76 36.55 6.73
CA GLU A 473 2.82 35.59 7.28
C GLU A 473 2.04 34.93 6.14
N ARG A 474 1.97 33.60 6.16
CA ARG A 474 1.18 32.81 5.21
C ARG A 474 0.55 31.63 5.91
N SER A 475 -0.75 31.49 5.79
CA SER A 475 -1.51 30.33 6.31
C SER A 475 -1.26 30.05 7.79
N GLY A 476 -1.19 31.11 8.64
CA GLY A 476 -0.96 30.96 10.07
C GLY A 476 0.50 30.60 10.44
N GLN A 477 1.42 30.74 9.49
CA GLN A 477 2.86 30.53 9.73
C GLN A 477 3.62 31.83 9.47
N LEU A 478 4.55 32.11 10.38
CA LEU A 478 5.54 33.17 10.22
C LEU A 478 6.75 32.64 9.46
N TRP A 479 7.13 33.36 8.42
CA TRP A 479 8.30 33.09 7.60
C TRP A 479 9.29 34.22 7.77
N LEU A 480 10.47 33.92 8.32
CA LEU A 480 11.59 34.85 8.43
C LEU A 480 12.69 34.44 7.46
N PHE A 481 13.01 35.34 6.56
CA PHE A 481 14.14 35.21 5.64
C PHE A 481 15.23 36.18 6.07
N ALA A 482 16.47 35.70 6.11
CA ALA A 482 17.64 36.56 6.22
C ALA A 482 18.58 36.32 5.04
N ASP A 483 19.10 37.39 4.50
CA ASP A 483 19.95 37.44 3.32
C ASP A 483 21.20 38.22 3.70
N VAL A 484 22.34 37.52 3.77
CA VAL A 484 23.64 38.16 4.03
C VAL A 484 24.48 38.12 2.77
N ARG A 485 24.98 39.24 2.30
CA ARG A 485 25.76 39.35 1.06
C ARG A 485 27.05 40.13 1.29
N ASP A 486 28.10 39.74 0.60
CA ASP A 486 29.35 40.45 0.50
C ASP A 486 29.79 40.58 -0.96
N ASN A 487 30.72 41.47 -1.22
CA ASN A 487 31.37 41.69 -2.53
C ASN A 487 32.82 41.15 -2.57
N GLY A 488 33.17 40.21 -1.68
CA GLY A 488 34.52 39.67 -1.55
C GLY A 488 34.87 38.56 -2.54
N VAL A 489 35.99 37.88 -2.29
CA VAL A 489 36.54 36.83 -3.18
C VAL A 489 36.21 35.42 -2.71
N GLY A 490 35.32 35.25 -1.73
CA GLY A 490 34.94 33.98 -1.16
C GLY A 490 34.30 33.01 -2.17
N ARG A 491 34.53 31.72 -2.00
CA ARG A 491 33.88 30.64 -2.79
C ARG A 491 33.20 29.66 -1.86
N VAL A 492 32.05 29.11 -2.30
CA VAL A 492 31.22 28.19 -1.49
C VAL A 492 31.99 26.96 -1.00
N HIS A 493 32.90 26.42 -1.79
CA HIS A 493 33.68 25.24 -1.44
C HIS A 493 34.70 25.49 -0.31
N MET A 494 35.06 26.74 -0.02
CA MET A 494 35.96 27.09 1.07
C MET A 494 35.26 27.19 2.42
N LEU A 495 33.93 27.33 2.44
CA LEU A 495 33.12 27.49 3.66
C LEU A 495 32.87 26.19 4.45
N THR A 496 33.17 25.04 3.86
CA THR A 496 32.83 23.73 4.46
C THR A 496 33.79 23.26 5.57
N GLN A 497 34.88 23.99 5.82
CA GLN A 497 35.96 23.55 6.75
C GLN A 497 35.91 24.17 8.16
N GLY A 498 35.04 25.16 8.43
CA GLY A 498 34.96 25.83 9.73
C GLY A 498 34.00 25.14 10.72
N ASN A 499 34.45 24.91 11.97
CA ASN A 499 33.61 24.31 13.02
C ASN A 499 32.41 25.21 13.42
N GLY A 500 32.54 26.53 13.35
CA GLY A 500 31.50 27.49 13.74
C GLY A 500 30.22 27.37 12.90
N LEU A 501 30.35 27.49 11.58
CA LEU A 501 29.22 27.36 10.66
C LEU A 501 28.58 25.97 10.66
N ARG A 502 29.38 24.92 10.87
CA ARG A 502 28.86 23.55 10.95
C ARG A 502 27.96 23.34 12.16
N ASN A 503 28.37 23.85 13.32
CA ASN A 503 27.57 23.78 14.57
C ASN A 503 26.28 24.59 14.43
N LEU A 504 26.36 25.80 13.88
CA LEU A 504 25.19 26.63 13.65
C LEU A 504 24.20 25.99 12.66
N ARG A 505 24.71 25.29 11.64
CA ARG A 505 23.86 24.55 10.71
C ARG A 505 23.04 23.46 11.41
N GLN A 506 23.67 22.68 12.28
CA GLN A 506 22.98 21.63 13.02
C GLN A 506 21.90 22.20 13.93
N ARG A 507 22.18 23.28 14.62
CA ARG A 507 21.21 23.99 15.48
C ARG A 507 20.06 24.60 14.68
N LEU A 508 20.33 25.18 13.53
CA LEU A 508 19.32 25.75 12.65
C LEU A 508 18.35 24.67 12.14
N LEU A 509 18.87 23.51 11.74
CA LEU A 509 18.06 22.38 11.30
C LEU A 509 17.16 21.84 12.44
N ALA A 510 17.64 21.88 13.69
CA ALA A 510 16.87 21.42 14.85
C ALA A 510 15.62 22.30 15.13
N ILE A 511 15.63 23.57 14.74
CA ILE A 511 14.49 24.49 14.86
C ILE A 511 13.70 24.66 13.54
N GLY A 512 13.87 23.73 12.60
CA GLY A 512 13.14 23.73 11.33
C GLY A 512 13.60 24.77 10.32
N GLY A 513 14.79 25.36 10.52
CA GLY A 513 15.39 26.33 9.61
C GLY A 513 16.23 25.68 8.51
N VAL A 514 16.41 26.40 7.42
CA VAL A 514 17.22 25.98 6.28
C VAL A 514 18.11 27.13 5.84
N TRP A 515 19.34 26.85 5.47
CA TRP A 515 20.19 27.83 4.81
C TRP A 515 20.78 27.32 3.50
N HIS A 516 21.08 28.28 2.60
CA HIS A 516 21.71 28.01 1.34
C HIS A 516 22.75 29.09 1.01
N TRP A 517 23.87 28.68 0.42
CA TRP A 517 24.90 29.58 -0.08
C TRP A 517 24.84 29.65 -1.61
N SER A 518 25.03 30.84 -2.14
CA SER A 518 25.18 31.08 -3.60
C SER A 518 26.34 32.01 -3.87
N GLU A 519 27.06 31.74 -4.93
CA GLU A 519 28.14 32.63 -5.40
C GLU A 519 27.55 33.82 -6.16
N LEU A 520 28.10 35.00 -5.88
CA LEU A 520 27.87 36.20 -6.63
C LEU A 520 29.12 36.51 -7.46
N ASN A 521 29.05 37.48 -8.35
CA ASN A 521 30.21 37.90 -9.15
C ASN A 521 30.39 39.43 -9.05
N PRO A 522 31.21 39.94 -8.09
CA PRO A 522 31.93 39.22 -7.04
C PRO A 522 31.08 38.94 -5.78
N GLY A 523 31.56 38.01 -4.90
CA GLY A 523 31.09 37.81 -3.56
C GLY A 523 30.27 36.54 -3.29
N LEU A 524 29.76 36.43 -2.08
CA LEU A 524 28.91 35.35 -1.62
C LEU A 524 27.57 35.87 -1.08
N ARG A 525 26.60 35.01 -1.14
CA ARG A 525 25.28 35.26 -0.58
C ARG A 525 24.84 34.07 0.24
N MET A 526 24.48 34.30 1.51
CA MET A 526 23.84 33.35 2.40
C MET A 526 22.36 33.65 2.52
N HIS A 527 21.53 32.66 2.19
CA HIS A 527 20.09 32.69 2.40
C HIS A 527 19.73 31.86 3.61
N LEU A 528 18.97 32.42 4.51
CA LEU A 528 18.40 31.76 5.67
C LEU A 528 16.89 31.80 5.59
N LEU A 529 16.26 30.72 6.02
CA LEU A 529 14.81 30.60 6.14
C LEU A 529 14.49 29.94 7.46
N LEU A 530 13.71 30.63 8.28
CA LEU A 530 13.05 30.09 9.46
C LEU A 530 11.54 30.12 9.28
N ARG A 531 10.89 29.06 9.74
CA ARG A 531 9.44 28.93 9.73
C ARG A 531 8.95 28.66 11.15
N GLN A 532 7.93 29.40 11.58
CA GLN A 532 7.29 29.22 12.88
C GLN A 532 5.78 29.21 12.73
N ASP A 533 5.09 28.28 13.36
CA ASP A 533 3.63 28.25 13.42
C ASP A 533 3.15 29.36 14.39
N LEU A 534 2.31 30.26 13.89
CA LEU A 534 1.65 31.30 14.68
C LEU A 534 0.38 30.78 15.38
N GLY A 535 0.10 29.51 15.16
CA GLY A 535 -1.12 28.89 15.60
C GLY A 535 -1.08 28.38 17.00
N GLY A 536 -2.00 28.80 17.74
CA GLY A 536 -2.97 28.14 18.59
C GLY A 536 -2.33 27.18 19.60
N VAL A 537 -2.40 27.55 20.84
CA VAL A 537 -2.50 26.64 21.97
C VAL A 537 -3.22 25.39 21.53
N ALA A 538 -2.50 24.27 21.39
CA ALA A 538 -3.10 22.97 21.25
C ALA A 538 -4.04 22.78 22.45
N THR A 539 -5.32 22.93 22.20
CA THR A 539 -6.37 22.51 23.13
C THR A 539 -6.20 21.00 23.24
N ILE A 540 -5.53 20.55 24.28
CA ILE A 540 -5.60 19.18 24.73
C ILE A 540 -7.06 18.97 25.09
N VAL A 541 -7.82 18.35 24.21
CA VAL A 541 -9.13 17.79 24.53
C VAL A 541 -8.84 16.52 25.32
N GLU A 542 -9.23 16.51 26.57
CA GLU A 542 -9.26 15.36 27.48
C GLU A 542 -10.02 14.17 26.91
#